data_d75b8f299332a89209288edd7c5faa7f
#
_entry.id   d75b8f299332a89209288edd7c5faa7f
#
_cell.length_a   1.000
_cell.length_b   1.000
_cell.length_c   1.000
_cell.angle_alpha   90.00
_cell.angle_beta   90.00
_cell.angle_gamma   90.00
#
_symmetry.space_group_name_H-M   'P 1'
#
loop_
_entity.id
_entity.type
_entity.pdbx_description
1 polymer ?
#
loop_
_entity_poly.entity_id
_entity_poly.type
_entity_poly.pdbx_seq_one_letter_code
_entity_poly.pdbx_strand_id
1 'polypeptide(L)'
;MKIQLSEHFTYHKLLRFVFPSIVMMIFTSIYGVVDGLFVSNYAGKTAFAAINLIMPFIMALSALGFMVGTGGSAIVAKTLGEGREKEANRYFSMLIYLTIFGGIILSILGILLARPVSIALGASGDLLDYCTLYGRITFLSLTPFMLQNVFQCFFVTAEKPKLGLLVVVLAGVTNMVLDYLFIAVFGMGLVGAAIATVCGECIGGFVPLIYFAAKNSSPFRLGKTKWYPFILKKTCTNGSSELMTNLSSSIVNTLFNFQLMRFVGENGIAAYGTIMYVNFIFVAIYFGYSIGSAPIVSYHYGAQNHKELKNLLNKSLRFTGICGIFMFILAQLIATPLARIFVGYDVDLFELTRHGFRIYCTTFLVCGLNIYGSSFFTALNNGLLSALISFLRTLVFQVSAVLILPIFFAIDGIWSSVLLAELLTLVVTAICIIKKRSRYHYF
;
A
#
# COMPACT_ATOMS: atom_id res chain seq x y z
N MET A 1 -5.94 -24.98 -13.95
CA MET A 1 -7.37 -24.60 -13.82
C MET A 1 -7.44 -23.12 -13.56
N LYS A 2 -8.29 -22.38 -14.27
CA LYS A 2 -8.57 -20.97 -14.04
C LYS A 2 -9.58 -20.90 -12.87
N ILE A 3 -9.26 -20.23 -11.80
CA ILE A 3 -10.18 -20.03 -10.66
C ILE A 3 -11.03 -18.80 -10.96
N GLN A 4 -12.36 -18.93 -10.89
CA GLN A 4 -13.32 -17.84 -11.11
C GLN A 4 -13.81 -17.27 -9.78
N LEU A 5 -14.21 -16.00 -9.77
CA LEU A 5 -14.73 -15.33 -8.58
C LEU A 5 -16.04 -15.95 -8.08
N SER A 6 -16.81 -16.59 -8.97
CA SER A 6 -18.10 -17.24 -8.66
C SER A 6 -18.00 -18.59 -7.94
N GLU A 7 -16.80 -19.17 -7.86
CA GLU A 7 -16.61 -20.50 -7.29
C GLU A 7 -16.69 -20.51 -5.76
N HIS A 8 -16.96 -21.68 -5.19
CA HIS A 8 -16.77 -21.90 -3.75
C HIS A 8 -15.27 -21.96 -3.42
N PHE A 9 -14.82 -21.18 -2.42
CA PHE A 9 -13.43 -21.08 -2.01
C PHE A 9 -13.12 -21.97 -0.80
N THR A 10 -12.44 -23.09 -1.05
CA THR A 10 -11.73 -23.85 -0.02
C THR A 10 -10.47 -23.07 0.40
N TYR A 11 -9.82 -23.41 1.52
CA TYR A 11 -8.53 -22.78 1.92
C TYR A 11 -7.49 -22.86 0.80
N HIS A 12 -7.33 -24.03 0.18
CA HIS A 12 -6.38 -24.23 -0.91
C HIS A 12 -6.67 -23.32 -2.13
N LYS A 13 -7.93 -23.24 -2.55
CA LYS A 13 -8.32 -22.37 -3.67
C LYS A 13 -8.12 -20.89 -3.33
N LEU A 14 -8.52 -20.47 -2.14
CA LEU A 14 -8.38 -19.09 -1.69
C LEU A 14 -6.92 -18.68 -1.67
N LEU A 15 -6.06 -19.44 -1.02
CA LEU A 15 -4.63 -19.16 -0.96
C LEU A 15 -3.99 -19.18 -2.36
N ARG A 16 -4.32 -20.18 -3.20
CA ARG A 16 -3.80 -20.24 -4.56
C ARG A 16 -4.20 -19.04 -5.43
N PHE A 17 -5.40 -18.48 -5.21
CA PHE A 17 -5.87 -17.31 -5.93
C PHE A 17 -5.22 -16.02 -5.44
N VAL A 18 -5.06 -15.87 -4.11
CA VAL A 18 -4.55 -14.67 -3.46
C VAL A 18 -3.01 -14.63 -3.44
N PHE A 19 -2.33 -15.78 -3.50
CA PHE A 19 -0.88 -15.89 -3.43
C PHE A 19 -0.12 -14.98 -4.41
N PRO A 20 -0.51 -14.86 -5.71
CA PRO A 20 0.14 -13.92 -6.62
C PRO A 20 0.06 -12.47 -6.13
N SER A 21 -1.04 -12.06 -5.49
CA SER A 21 -1.19 -10.71 -4.95
C SER A 21 -0.31 -10.48 -3.72
N ILE A 22 -0.13 -11.49 -2.89
CA ILE A 22 0.80 -11.44 -1.74
C ILE A 22 2.24 -11.27 -2.26
N VAL A 23 2.67 -12.11 -3.19
CA VAL A 23 4.02 -12.04 -3.79
C VAL A 23 4.23 -10.69 -4.49
N MET A 24 3.22 -10.18 -5.18
CA MET A 24 3.24 -8.88 -5.83
C MET A 24 3.54 -7.76 -4.82
N MET A 25 2.86 -7.73 -3.67
CA MET A 25 3.06 -6.70 -2.65
C MET A 25 4.41 -6.84 -1.94
N ILE A 26 4.86 -8.06 -1.66
CA ILE A 26 6.20 -8.32 -1.10
C ILE A 26 7.27 -7.82 -2.08
N PHE A 27 7.15 -8.15 -3.36
CA PHE A 27 8.09 -7.74 -4.38
C PHE A 27 8.12 -6.21 -4.53
N THR A 28 6.96 -5.56 -4.49
CA THR A 28 6.86 -4.09 -4.49
C THR A 28 7.61 -3.47 -3.31
N SER A 29 7.49 -4.05 -2.12
CA SER A 29 8.23 -3.57 -0.94
C SER A 29 9.73 -3.78 -1.08
N ILE A 30 10.18 -4.91 -1.63
CA ILE A 30 11.60 -5.23 -1.81
C ILE A 30 12.24 -4.29 -2.83
N TYR A 31 11.64 -4.11 -4.00
CA TYR A 31 12.26 -3.25 -5.01
C TYR A 31 12.34 -1.79 -4.57
N GLY A 32 11.36 -1.29 -3.80
CA GLY A 32 11.43 0.04 -3.21
C GLY A 32 12.60 0.21 -2.22
N VAL A 33 12.92 -0.84 -1.45
CA VAL A 33 14.12 -0.84 -0.59
C VAL A 33 15.40 -0.85 -1.42
N VAL A 34 15.44 -1.63 -2.50
CA VAL A 34 16.61 -1.73 -3.41
C VAL A 34 16.86 -0.39 -4.10
N ASP A 35 15.83 0.28 -4.62
CA ASP A 35 15.93 1.63 -5.21
C ASP A 35 16.55 2.62 -4.20
N GLY A 36 16.03 2.66 -2.96
CA GLY A 36 16.59 3.49 -1.90
C GLY A 36 18.06 3.19 -1.60
N LEU A 37 18.49 1.92 -1.64
CA LEU A 37 19.88 1.52 -1.45
C LEU A 37 20.79 2.01 -2.60
N PHE A 38 20.36 1.92 -3.86
CA PHE A 38 21.12 2.44 -4.98
C PHE A 38 21.32 3.96 -4.87
N VAL A 39 20.27 4.69 -4.60
CA VAL A 39 20.34 6.15 -4.43
C VAL A 39 21.25 6.53 -3.26
N SER A 40 21.09 5.91 -2.12
CA SER A 40 21.87 6.17 -0.91
C SER A 40 23.37 5.94 -1.12
N ASN A 41 23.75 4.86 -1.80
CA ASN A 41 25.15 4.48 -1.97
C ASN A 41 25.86 5.18 -3.13
N TYR A 42 25.15 5.52 -4.22
CA TYR A 42 25.79 5.98 -5.45
C TYR A 42 25.39 7.42 -5.84
N ALA A 43 24.22 7.94 -5.44
CA ALA A 43 23.80 9.31 -5.79
C ALA A 43 24.18 10.34 -4.72
N GLY A 44 24.56 9.90 -3.51
CA GLY A 44 25.03 10.75 -2.44
C GLY A 44 23.94 11.22 -1.45
N LYS A 45 24.40 11.77 -0.32
CA LYS A 45 23.52 12.11 0.82
C LYS A 45 22.45 13.15 0.47
N THR A 46 22.82 14.19 -0.28
CA THR A 46 21.88 15.28 -0.65
C THR A 46 20.80 14.76 -1.59
N ALA A 47 21.14 13.88 -2.55
CA ALA A 47 20.18 13.24 -3.44
C ALA A 47 19.19 12.35 -2.68
N PHE A 48 19.71 11.52 -1.77
CA PHE A 48 18.86 10.67 -0.92
C PHE A 48 17.94 11.49 0.00
N ALA A 49 18.44 12.57 0.59
CA ALA A 49 17.65 13.49 1.39
C ALA A 49 16.53 14.16 0.54
N ALA A 50 16.86 14.56 -0.70
CA ALA A 50 15.91 15.18 -1.61
C ALA A 50 14.73 14.25 -1.95
N ILE A 51 15.01 12.98 -2.26
CA ILE A 51 13.97 11.98 -2.51
C ILE A 51 13.06 11.83 -1.29
N ASN A 52 13.64 11.61 -0.11
CA ASN A 52 12.85 11.42 1.11
C ASN A 52 11.99 12.64 1.45
N LEU A 53 12.45 13.86 1.14
CA LEU A 53 11.71 15.09 1.40
C LEU A 53 10.50 15.27 0.47
N ILE A 54 10.66 14.99 -0.85
CA ILE A 54 9.57 15.17 -1.83
C ILE A 54 8.62 13.98 -1.93
N MET A 55 9.06 12.77 -1.51
CA MET A 55 8.30 11.53 -1.60
C MET A 55 6.89 11.60 -0.97
N PRO A 56 6.67 12.20 0.22
CA PRO A 56 5.32 12.34 0.78
C PRO A 56 4.37 13.09 -0.13
N PHE A 57 4.84 14.08 -0.88
CA PHE A 57 4.01 14.82 -1.83
C PHE A 57 3.66 13.97 -3.06
N ILE A 58 4.63 13.21 -3.59
CA ILE A 58 4.38 12.27 -4.69
C ILE A 58 3.37 11.21 -4.26
N MET A 59 3.54 10.64 -3.06
CA MET A 59 2.63 9.63 -2.50
C MET A 59 1.23 10.19 -2.24
N ALA A 60 1.10 11.43 -1.78
CA ALA A 60 -0.19 12.06 -1.56
C ALA A 60 -0.99 12.19 -2.86
N LEU A 61 -0.36 12.60 -3.97
CA LEU A 61 -1.03 12.69 -5.27
C LEU A 61 -1.33 11.30 -5.86
N SER A 62 -0.41 10.34 -5.73
CA SER A 62 -0.61 8.98 -6.23
C SER A 62 -1.65 8.18 -5.42
N ALA A 63 -1.93 8.56 -4.17
CA ALA A 63 -2.92 7.93 -3.31
C ALA A 63 -4.34 7.92 -3.92
N LEU A 64 -4.63 8.85 -4.83
CA LEU A 64 -5.86 8.83 -5.63
C LEU A 64 -5.94 7.59 -6.55
N GLY A 65 -4.81 7.10 -7.05
CA GLY A 65 -4.75 5.84 -7.80
C GLY A 65 -5.13 4.64 -6.92
N PHE A 66 -4.59 4.56 -5.70
CA PHE A 66 -4.97 3.53 -4.73
C PHE A 66 -6.46 3.62 -4.37
N MET A 67 -6.98 4.82 -4.15
CA MET A 67 -8.41 5.05 -3.87
C MET A 67 -9.30 4.53 -5.00
N VAL A 68 -8.97 4.84 -6.24
CA VAL A 68 -9.72 4.36 -7.42
C VAL A 68 -9.56 2.85 -7.60
N GLY A 69 -8.35 2.32 -7.39
CA GLY A 69 -8.05 0.89 -7.52
C GLY A 69 -8.89 0.05 -6.55
N THR A 70 -8.79 0.31 -5.25
CA THR A 70 -9.49 -0.48 -4.22
C THR A 70 -10.99 -0.22 -4.21
N GLY A 71 -11.40 1.05 -4.24
CA GLY A 71 -12.81 1.42 -4.22
C GLY A 71 -13.56 1.03 -5.50
N GLY A 72 -12.92 1.21 -6.66
CA GLY A 72 -13.49 0.89 -7.97
C GLY A 72 -13.57 -0.60 -8.24
N SER A 73 -12.51 -1.36 -7.92
CA SER A 73 -12.49 -2.82 -8.10
C SER A 73 -13.59 -3.50 -7.29
N ALA A 74 -13.85 -3.04 -6.06
CA ALA A 74 -14.93 -3.55 -5.24
C ALA A 74 -16.33 -3.31 -5.85
N ILE A 75 -16.56 -2.12 -6.42
CA ILE A 75 -17.84 -1.82 -7.08
C ILE A 75 -18.02 -2.65 -8.35
N VAL A 76 -16.97 -2.74 -9.15
CA VAL A 76 -17.00 -3.52 -10.40
C VAL A 76 -17.17 -5.00 -10.12
N ALA A 77 -16.46 -5.57 -9.13
CA ALA A 77 -16.64 -6.96 -8.73
C ALA A 77 -18.05 -7.25 -8.19
N LYS A 78 -18.61 -6.33 -7.39
CA LYS A 78 -20.01 -6.43 -6.96
C LYS A 78 -20.97 -6.45 -8.13
N THR A 79 -20.81 -5.53 -9.09
CA THR A 79 -21.66 -5.44 -10.29
C THR A 79 -21.58 -6.70 -11.15
N LEU A 80 -20.38 -7.34 -11.21
CA LEU A 80 -20.24 -8.67 -11.83
C LEU A 80 -21.04 -9.73 -11.08
N GLY A 81 -20.97 -9.74 -9.75
CA GLY A 81 -21.72 -10.67 -8.91
C GLY A 81 -23.24 -10.51 -9.06
N GLU A 82 -23.72 -9.30 -9.36
CA GLU A 82 -25.12 -9.02 -9.69
C GLU A 82 -25.53 -9.51 -11.10
N GLY A 83 -24.62 -10.12 -11.87
CA GLY A 83 -24.87 -10.59 -13.23
C GLY A 83 -24.86 -9.48 -14.29
N ARG A 84 -24.46 -8.26 -13.95
CA ARG A 84 -24.46 -7.08 -14.85
C ARG A 84 -23.10 -6.84 -15.51
N GLU A 85 -22.59 -7.84 -16.24
CA GLU A 85 -21.24 -7.81 -16.82
C GLU A 85 -20.99 -6.60 -17.73
N LYS A 86 -21.98 -6.21 -18.58
CA LYS A 86 -21.83 -5.06 -19.47
C LYS A 86 -21.67 -3.75 -18.72
N GLU A 87 -22.37 -3.60 -17.61
CA GLU A 87 -22.26 -2.40 -16.75
C GLU A 87 -20.93 -2.41 -16.00
N ALA A 88 -20.52 -3.55 -15.45
CA ALA A 88 -19.24 -3.71 -14.80
C ALA A 88 -18.09 -3.30 -15.71
N ASN A 89 -18.12 -3.71 -16.99
CA ASN A 89 -17.13 -3.31 -17.98
C ASN A 89 -17.16 -1.82 -18.33
N ARG A 90 -18.36 -1.20 -18.35
CA ARG A 90 -18.49 0.25 -18.54
C ARG A 90 -17.94 1.03 -17.35
N TYR A 91 -18.19 0.59 -16.12
CA TYR A 91 -17.64 1.19 -14.90
C TYR A 91 -16.12 1.06 -14.87
N PHE A 92 -15.58 -0.12 -15.18
CA PHE A 92 -14.15 -0.34 -15.36
C PHE A 92 -13.55 0.67 -16.35
N SER A 93 -14.11 0.75 -17.56
CA SER A 93 -13.60 1.68 -18.60
C SER A 93 -13.65 3.13 -18.15
N MET A 94 -14.75 3.57 -17.52
CA MET A 94 -14.87 4.91 -16.97
C MET A 94 -13.79 5.21 -15.92
N LEU A 95 -13.54 4.29 -14.99
CA LEU A 95 -12.55 4.48 -13.93
C LEU A 95 -11.13 4.56 -14.49
N ILE A 96 -10.79 3.74 -15.49
CA ILE A 96 -9.48 3.83 -16.16
C ILE A 96 -9.33 5.17 -16.89
N TYR A 97 -10.32 5.60 -17.67
CA TYR A 97 -10.25 6.90 -18.36
C TYR A 97 -10.17 8.09 -17.38
N LEU A 98 -10.88 8.01 -16.26
CA LEU A 98 -10.78 9.00 -15.20
C LEU A 98 -9.40 9.02 -14.54
N THR A 99 -8.80 7.86 -14.34
CA THR A 99 -7.44 7.77 -13.80
C THR A 99 -6.42 8.37 -14.77
N ILE A 100 -6.57 8.15 -16.09
CA ILE A 100 -5.70 8.75 -17.10
C ILE A 100 -5.86 10.27 -17.07
N PHE A 101 -7.09 10.77 -17.17
CA PHE A 101 -7.36 12.21 -17.24
C PHE A 101 -6.95 12.92 -15.93
N GLY A 102 -7.36 12.37 -14.79
CA GLY A 102 -6.97 12.90 -13.47
C GLY A 102 -5.46 12.83 -13.25
N GLY A 103 -4.82 11.72 -13.65
CA GLY A 103 -3.38 11.54 -13.58
C GLY A 103 -2.61 12.60 -14.40
N ILE A 104 -3.07 12.91 -15.63
CA ILE A 104 -2.46 13.96 -16.46
C ILE A 104 -2.56 15.32 -15.77
N ILE A 105 -3.74 15.67 -15.24
CA ILE A 105 -3.93 16.93 -14.51
C ILE A 105 -3.00 16.99 -13.30
N LEU A 106 -2.95 15.93 -12.51
CA LEU A 106 -2.11 15.86 -11.31
C LEU A 106 -0.62 15.85 -11.67
N SER A 107 -0.22 15.23 -12.78
CA SER A 107 1.15 15.29 -13.29
C SER A 107 1.55 16.74 -13.59
N ILE A 108 0.71 17.47 -14.30
CA ILE A 108 0.96 18.89 -14.62
C ILE A 108 1.04 19.73 -13.34
N LEU A 109 0.07 19.54 -12.43
CA LEU A 109 0.07 20.25 -11.15
C LEU A 109 1.29 19.90 -10.31
N GLY A 110 1.69 18.63 -10.26
CA GLY A 110 2.88 18.17 -9.54
C GLY A 110 4.16 18.80 -10.06
N ILE A 111 4.33 18.86 -11.39
CA ILE A 111 5.48 19.52 -12.04
C ILE A 111 5.54 21.01 -11.69
N LEU A 112 4.40 21.70 -11.75
CA LEU A 112 4.31 23.13 -11.43
C LEU A 112 4.55 23.40 -9.94
N LEU A 113 4.01 22.55 -9.06
CA LEU A 113 4.09 22.70 -7.61
C LEU A 113 5.35 22.10 -7.00
N ALA A 114 6.17 21.35 -7.74
CA ALA A 114 7.38 20.69 -7.20
C ALA A 114 8.29 21.68 -6.47
N ARG A 115 8.61 22.84 -7.07
CA ARG A 115 9.47 23.85 -6.44
C ARG A 115 8.82 24.53 -5.22
N PRO A 116 7.61 25.13 -5.30
CA PRO A 116 6.98 25.76 -4.13
C PRO A 116 6.72 24.77 -2.98
N VAL A 117 6.37 23.52 -3.27
CA VAL A 117 6.20 22.49 -2.24
C VAL A 117 7.54 22.15 -1.60
N SER A 118 8.62 22.00 -2.37
CA SER A 118 9.95 21.74 -1.82
C SER A 118 10.40 22.88 -0.87
N ILE A 119 10.13 24.13 -1.22
CA ILE A 119 10.40 25.28 -0.33
C ILE A 119 9.55 25.19 0.94
N ALA A 120 8.26 24.88 0.82
CA ALA A 120 7.37 24.75 1.97
C ALA A 120 7.77 23.59 2.91
N LEU A 121 8.41 22.54 2.36
CA LEU A 121 8.98 21.42 3.12
C LEU A 121 10.35 21.74 3.75
N GLY A 122 10.88 22.97 3.54
CA GLY A 122 12.12 23.44 4.15
C GLY A 122 13.39 23.21 3.30
N ALA A 123 13.24 22.83 2.02
CA ALA A 123 14.39 22.69 1.13
C ALA A 123 15.01 24.06 0.77
N SER A 124 16.34 24.13 0.76
CA SER A 124 17.11 25.32 0.36
C SER A 124 18.40 24.92 -0.34
N GLY A 125 18.99 25.82 -1.12
CA GLY A 125 20.24 25.58 -1.86
C GLY A 125 20.17 24.35 -2.76
N ASP A 126 21.22 23.54 -2.79
CA ASP A 126 21.34 22.33 -3.61
C ASP A 126 20.20 21.33 -3.34
N LEU A 127 19.75 21.21 -2.08
CA LEU A 127 18.64 20.33 -1.71
C LEU A 127 17.35 20.72 -2.43
N LEU A 128 17.06 22.03 -2.56
CA LEU A 128 15.90 22.53 -3.29
C LEU A 128 15.95 22.18 -4.78
N ASP A 129 17.12 22.32 -5.39
CA ASP A 129 17.31 22.02 -6.81
C ASP A 129 17.17 20.52 -7.07
N TYR A 130 17.73 19.66 -6.21
CA TYR A 130 17.56 18.22 -6.27
C TYR A 130 16.10 17.78 -6.05
N CYS A 131 15.40 18.33 -5.05
CA CYS A 131 13.98 18.06 -4.80
C CYS A 131 13.12 18.44 -6.01
N THR A 132 13.38 19.63 -6.55
CA THR A 132 12.62 20.15 -7.71
C THR A 132 12.85 19.30 -8.95
N LEU A 133 14.11 18.95 -9.23
CA LEU A 133 14.48 18.15 -10.39
C LEU A 133 13.90 16.75 -10.32
N TYR A 134 14.11 16.05 -9.20
CA TYR A 134 13.57 14.70 -8.97
C TYR A 134 12.04 14.70 -9.05
N GLY A 135 11.39 15.63 -8.34
CA GLY A 135 9.94 15.75 -8.36
C GLY A 135 9.39 15.98 -9.76
N ARG A 136 9.98 16.90 -10.55
CA ARG A 136 9.53 17.15 -11.93
C ARG A 136 9.66 15.93 -12.82
N ILE A 137 10.75 15.17 -12.73
CA ILE A 137 10.96 13.95 -13.53
C ILE A 137 9.94 12.88 -13.12
N THR A 138 9.78 12.62 -11.82
CA THR A 138 8.86 11.58 -11.34
C THR A 138 7.39 11.94 -11.56
N PHE A 139 7.03 13.23 -11.54
CA PHE A 139 5.65 13.63 -11.88
C PHE A 139 5.29 13.40 -13.36
N LEU A 140 6.25 13.22 -14.27
CA LEU A 140 5.96 12.78 -15.64
C LEU A 140 5.32 11.38 -15.68
N SER A 141 5.68 10.52 -14.74
CA SER A 141 5.14 9.16 -14.64
C SER A 141 4.03 9.01 -13.60
N LEU A 142 3.53 10.10 -13.01
CA LEU A 142 2.45 10.00 -12.02
C LEU A 142 1.20 9.31 -12.60
N THR A 143 0.86 9.59 -13.86
CA THR A 143 -0.27 8.91 -14.55
C THR A 143 -0.04 7.40 -14.66
N PRO A 144 1.05 6.87 -15.22
CA PRO A 144 1.32 5.45 -15.25
C PRO A 144 1.45 4.85 -13.85
N PHE A 145 1.99 5.55 -12.86
CA PHE A 145 2.04 5.08 -11.48
C PHE A 145 0.63 4.91 -10.86
N MET A 146 -0.26 5.89 -11.06
CA MET A 146 -1.66 5.75 -10.65
C MET A 146 -2.34 4.57 -11.36
N LEU A 147 -2.11 4.40 -12.67
CA LEU A 147 -2.63 3.28 -13.44
C LEU A 147 -2.09 1.94 -12.93
N GLN A 148 -0.81 1.84 -12.59
CA GLN A 148 -0.22 0.64 -11.99
C GLN A 148 -0.97 0.23 -10.73
N ASN A 149 -1.24 1.18 -9.81
CA ASN A 149 -1.97 0.92 -8.57
C ASN A 149 -3.41 0.47 -8.84
N VAL A 150 -4.08 1.10 -9.80
CA VAL A 150 -5.43 0.72 -10.22
C VAL A 150 -5.44 -0.68 -10.83
N PHE A 151 -4.52 -0.99 -11.74
CA PHE A 151 -4.48 -2.29 -12.41
C PHE A 151 -4.06 -3.43 -11.48
N GLN A 152 -3.26 -3.19 -10.42
CA GLN A 152 -3.00 -4.21 -9.39
C GLN A 152 -4.30 -4.78 -8.81
N CYS A 153 -5.28 -3.91 -8.50
CA CYS A 153 -6.60 -4.33 -8.02
C CYS A 153 -7.46 -4.96 -9.15
N PHE A 154 -7.44 -4.36 -10.33
CA PHE A 154 -8.29 -4.83 -11.42
C PHE A 154 -7.81 -6.14 -12.07
N PHE A 155 -6.53 -6.48 -12.06
CA PHE A 155 -6.09 -7.81 -12.49
C PHE A 155 -6.67 -8.93 -11.62
N VAL A 156 -6.83 -8.69 -10.32
CA VAL A 156 -7.48 -9.65 -9.42
C VAL A 156 -8.96 -9.77 -9.74
N THR A 157 -9.64 -8.64 -9.92
CA THR A 157 -11.06 -8.58 -10.31
C THR A 157 -11.30 -9.20 -11.70
N ALA A 158 -10.32 -9.10 -12.59
CA ALA A 158 -10.33 -9.72 -13.92
C ALA A 158 -9.96 -11.21 -13.92
N GLU A 159 -9.82 -11.83 -12.75
CA GLU A 159 -9.40 -13.24 -12.58
C GLU A 159 -8.01 -13.55 -13.17
N LYS A 160 -7.13 -12.55 -13.20
CA LYS A 160 -5.77 -12.62 -13.76
C LYS A 160 -4.68 -12.18 -12.75
N PRO A 161 -4.72 -12.62 -11.48
CA PRO A 161 -3.75 -12.15 -10.48
C PRO A 161 -2.30 -12.51 -10.84
N LYS A 162 -2.06 -13.62 -11.55
CA LYS A 162 -0.73 -14.00 -12.04
C LYS A 162 -0.19 -13.04 -13.08
N LEU A 163 -1.05 -12.49 -13.94
CA LEU A 163 -0.65 -11.49 -14.92
C LEU A 163 -0.30 -10.15 -14.22
N GLY A 164 -1.08 -9.78 -13.20
CA GLY A 164 -0.75 -8.63 -12.34
C GLY A 164 0.63 -8.77 -11.69
N LEU A 165 0.92 -9.94 -11.12
CA LEU A 165 2.24 -10.24 -10.57
C LEU A 165 3.35 -10.11 -11.63
N LEU A 166 3.15 -10.70 -12.82
CA LEU A 166 4.14 -10.63 -13.90
C LEU A 166 4.46 -9.18 -14.29
N VAL A 167 3.44 -8.34 -14.43
CA VAL A 167 3.62 -6.92 -14.80
C VAL A 167 4.39 -6.17 -13.70
N VAL A 168 4.06 -6.38 -12.43
CA VAL A 168 4.77 -5.72 -11.32
C VAL A 168 6.22 -6.20 -11.22
N VAL A 169 6.48 -7.49 -11.44
CA VAL A 169 7.85 -8.02 -11.48
C VAL A 169 8.63 -7.43 -12.64
N LEU A 170 8.05 -7.34 -13.84
CA LEU A 170 8.69 -6.69 -14.98
C LEU A 170 9.00 -5.21 -14.72
N ALA A 171 8.05 -4.48 -14.14
CA ALA A 171 8.24 -3.07 -13.77
C ALA A 171 9.38 -2.90 -12.75
N GLY A 172 9.37 -3.66 -11.67
CA GLY A 172 10.39 -3.57 -10.63
C GLY A 172 11.77 -4.07 -11.08
N VAL A 173 11.85 -5.15 -11.86
CA VAL A 173 13.13 -5.61 -12.44
C VAL A 173 13.68 -4.56 -13.41
N THR A 174 12.84 -3.94 -14.23
CA THR A 174 13.28 -2.85 -15.11
C THR A 174 13.83 -1.68 -14.31
N ASN A 175 13.13 -1.24 -13.26
CA ASN A 175 13.61 -0.19 -12.37
C ASN A 175 14.98 -0.56 -11.78
N MET A 176 15.13 -1.73 -11.12
CA MET A 176 16.39 -2.16 -10.51
C MET A 176 17.55 -2.27 -11.51
N VAL A 177 17.30 -2.79 -12.72
CA VAL A 177 18.33 -2.90 -13.77
C VAL A 177 18.73 -1.50 -14.26
N LEU A 178 17.78 -0.60 -14.45
CA LEU A 178 18.05 0.77 -14.90
C LEU A 178 18.70 1.60 -13.79
N ASP A 179 18.38 1.39 -12.51
CA ASP A 179 19.09 1.99 -11.38
C ASP A 179 20.57 1.61 -11.40
N TYR A 180 20.86 0.31 -11.56
CA TYR A 180 22.23 -0.14 -11.69
C TYR A 180 22.95 0.52 -12.87
N LEU A 181 22.32 0.56 -14.06
CA LEU A 181 22.93 1.14 -15.26
C LEU A 181 23.11 2.65 -15.15
N PHE A 182 22.04 3.38 -14.78
CA PHE A 182 22.07 4.84 -14.81
C PHE A 182 22.81 5.43 -13.61
N ILE A 183 22.66 4.84 -12.43
CA ILE A 183 23.27 5.38 -11.21
C ILE A 183 24.69 4.85 -11.06
N ALA A 184 24.90 3.51 -11.08
CA ALA A 184 26.18 2.92 -10.77
C ALA A 184 27.14 2.89 -11.97
N VAL A 185 26.67 2.61 -13.21
CA VAL A 185 27.54 2.49 -14.39
C VAL A 185 27.73 3.85 -15.07
N PHE A 186 26.64 4.57 -15.34
CA PHE A 186 26.72 5.85 -16.08
C PHE A 186 26.95 7.07 -15.17
N GLY A 187 26.86 6.90 -13.84
CA GLY A 187 27.09 7.99 -12.90
C GLY A 187 26.09 9.15 -12.96
N MET A 188 24.87 8.89 -13.46
CA MET A 188 23.83 9.93 -13.62
C MET A 188 23.22 10.40 -12.28
N GLY A 189 23.59 9.76 -11.16
CA GLY A 189 23.14 10.14 -9.82
C GLY A 189 21.61 10.19 -9.71
N LEU A 190 21.10 11.28 -9.14
CA LEU A 190 19.64 11.47 -8.89
C LEU A 190 18.78 11.41 -10.15
N VAL A 191 19.29 11.95 -11.26
CA VAL A 191 18.55 11.94 -12.54
C VAL A 191 18.40 10.50 -13.04
N GLY A 192 19.45 9.68 -12.89
CA GLY A 192 19.39 8.27 -13.26
C GLY A 192 18.34 7.51 -12.46
N ALA A 193 18.26 7.72 -11.15
CA ALA A 193 17.23 7.15 -10.28
C ALA A 193 15.83 7.55 -10.72
N ALA A 194 15.61 8.86 -10.96
CA ALA A 194 14.30 9.34 -11.40
C ALA A 194 13.86 8.72 -12.73
N ILE A 195 14.76 8.61 -13.71
CA ILE A 195 14.45 8.01 -15.02
C ILE A 195 14.17 6.51 -14.89
N ALA A 196 14.94 5.78 -14.08
CA ALA A 196 14.71 4.36 -13.83
C ALA A 196 13.32 4.12 -13.21
N THR A 197 12.94 4.93 -12.23
CA THR A 197 11.60 4.90 -11.62
C THR A 197 10.52 5.18 -12.66
N VAL A 198 10.65 6.23 -13.47
CA VAL A 198 9.72 6.55 -14.56
C VAL A 198 9.55 5.38 -15.53
N CYS A 199 10.65 4.74 -15.94
CA CYS A 199 10.58 3.59 -16.85
C CYS A 199 9.83 2.40 -16.22
N GLY A 200 10.11 2.08 -14.96
CA GLY A 200 9.42 1.03 -14.22
C GLY A 200 7.92 1.29 -14.11
N GLU A 201 7.53 2.52 -13.71
CA GLU A 201 6.13 2.93 -13.60
C GLU A 201 5.41 2.94 -14.96
N CYS A 202 6.08 3.34 -16.04
CA CYS A 202 5.54 3.26 -17.40
C CYS A 202 5.20 1.83 -17.81
N ILE A 203 6.07 0.86 -17.49
CA ILE A 203 5.76 -0.56 -17.72
C ILE A 203 4.56 -0.98 -16.87
N GLY A 204 4.58 -0.65 -15.57
CA GLY A 204 3.50 -0.99 -14.64
C GLY A 204 2.13 -0.43 -15.02
N GLY A 205 2.09 0.74 -15.65
CA GLY A 205 0.85 1.41 -16.07
C GLY A 205 0.43 1.12 -17.49
N PHE A 206 1.35 1.22 -18.46
CA PHE A 206 0.98 1.13 -19.89
C PHE A 206 0.83 -0.31 -20.39
N VAL A 207 1.60 -1.28 -19.89
CA VAL A 207 1.44 -2.68 -20.30
C VAL A 207 0.03 -3.21 -19.97
N PRO A 208 -0.52 -3.01 -18.75
CA PRO A 208 -1.90 -3.34 -18.47
C PRO A 208 -2.91 -2.57 -19.32
N LEU A 209 -2.66 -1.28 -19.55
CA LEU A 209 -3.53 -0.45 -20.38
C LEU A 209 -3.67 -1.04 -21.80
N ILE A 210 -2.55 -1.43 -22.41
CA ILE A 210 -2.51 -2.09 -23.72
C ILE A 210 -3.22 -3.44 -23.67
N TYR A 211 -2.99 -4.25 -22.63
CA TYR A 211 -3.65 -5.52 -22.43
C TYR A 211 -5.18 -5.41 -22.42
N PHE A 212 -5.71 -4.46 -21.65
CA PHE A 212 -7.16 -4.25 -21.57
C PHE A 212 -7.75 -3.49 -22.75
N ALA A 213 -6.95 -2.75 -23.53
CA ALA A 213 -7.38 -2.13 -24.79
C ALA A 213 -7.49 -3.17 -25.92
N ALA A 214 -6.61 -4.17 -25.96
CA ALA A 214 -6.61 -5.22 -26.94
C ALA A 214 -7.67 -6.31 -26.66
N LYS A 215 -7.89 -7.24 -27.62
CA LYS A 215 -8.64 -8.46 -27.35
C LYS A 215 -7.90 -9.30 -26.34
N ASN A 216 -8.56 -9.64 -25.24
CA ASN A 216 -7.98 -10.39 -24.14
C ASN A 216 -8.94 -11.47 -23.63
N SER A 217 -8.46 -12.34 -22.75
CA SER A 217 -9.21 -13.47 -22.17
C SER A 217 -9.80 -13.18 -20.79
N SER A 218 -9.91 -11.89 -20.42
CA SER A 218 -10.54 -11.46 -19.17
C SER A 218 -11.98 -10.99 -19.39
N PRO A 219 -12.82 -10.85 -18.35
CA PRO A 219 -14.16 -10.28 -18.46
C PRO A 219 -14.15 -8.78 -18.79
N PHE A 220 -12.99 -8.12 -18.70
CA PHE A 220 -12.87 -6.68 -18.93
C PHE A 220 -12.10 -6.35 -20.20
N ARG A 221 -12.61 -5.34 -20.91
CA ARG A 221 -11.97 -4.71 -22.05
C ARG A 221 -12.32 -3.23 -22.08
N LEU A 222 -11.35 -2.38 -22.35
CA LEU A 222 -11.60 -0.96 -22.53
C LEU A 222 -12.51 -0.71 -23.73
N GLY A 223 -13.55 0.07 -23.53
CA GLY A 223 -14.56 0.34 -24.54
C GLY A 223 -15.33 1.62 -24.27
N LYS A 224 -16.39 1.82 -25.06
CA LYS A 224 -17.28 2.98 -24.89
C LYS A 224 -17.96 2.94 -23.52
N THR A 225 -17.92 4.07 -22.83
CA THR A 225 -18.58 4.25 -21.53
C THR A 225 -19.35 5.56 -21.50
N LYS A 226 -20.12 5.75 -20.44
CA LYS A 226 -20.82 7.00 -20.12
C LYS A 226 -20.30 7.53 -18.80
N TRP A 227 -20.61 8.76 -18.52
CA TRP A 227 -20.35 9.36 -17.23
C TRP A 227 -21.34 8.85 -16.18
N TYR A 228 -20.84 8.25 -15.09
CA TYR A 228 -21.63 7.72 -13.97
C TYR A 228 -21.19 8.40 -12.67
N PRO A 229 -21.68 9.63 -12.36
CA PRO A 229 -21.22 10.39 -11.19
C PRO A 229 -21.48 9.66 -9.87
N PHE A 230 -22.57 8.90 -9.79
CA PHE A 230 -22.88 8.09 -8.62
C PHE A 230 -21.82 7.01 -8.37
N ILE A 231 -21.36 6.33 -9.42
CA ILE A 231 -20.29 5.32 -9.33
C ILE A 231 -18.97 5.96 -8.91
N LEU A 232 -18.64 7.12 -9.46
CA LEU A 232 -17.44 7.86 -9.06
C LEU A 232 -17.49 8.24 -7.58
N LYS A 233 -18.59 8.88 -7.13
CA LYS A 233 -18.79 9.22 -5.71
C LYS A 233 -18.61 7.98 -4.82
N LYS A 234 -19.20 6.87 -5.22
CA LYS A 234 -19.15 5.61 -4.48
C LYS A 234 -17.73 5.02 -4.47
N THR A 235 -17.01 5.09 -5.60
CA THR A 235 -15.60 4.68 -5.70
C THR A 235 -14.73 5.49 -4.76
N CYS A 236 -14.84 6.82 -4.77
CA CYS A 236 -14.08 7.69 -3.86
C CYS A 236 -14.39 7.39 -2.40
N THR A 237 -15.69 7.26 -2.04
CA THR A 237 -16.07 6.94 -0.67
C THR A 237 -15.56 5.57 -0.25
N ASN A 238 -15.61 4.59 -1.16
CA ASN A 238 -15.22 3.21 -0.86
C ASN A 238 -13.69 3.04 -0.76
N GLY A 239 -12.93 3.77 -1.55
CA GLY A 239 -11.48 3.77 -1.51
C GLY A 239 -10.85 4.82 -0.57
N SER A 240 -11.66 5.63 0.12
CA SER A 240 -11.18 6.68 1.02
C SER A 240 -10.35 6.16 2.19
N SER A 241 -10.52 4.90 2.59
CA SER A 241 -9.68 4.22 3.58
C SER A 241 -8.21 4.18 3.18
N GLU A 242 -7.92 3.90 1.91
CA GLU A 242 -6.55 3.88 1.39
C GLU A 242 -5.93 5.28 1.34
N LEU A 243 -6.73 6.27 0.89
CA LEU A 243 -6.30 7.67 0.90
C LEU A 243 -5.97 8.12 2.33
N MET A 244 -6.84 7.84 3.30
CA MET A 244 -6.63 8.17 4.71
C MET A 244 -5.37 7.48 5.27
N THR A 245 -5.18 6.21 4.98
CA THR A 245 -4.01 5.45 5.45
C THR A 245 -2.71 6.06 4.92
N ASN A 246 -2.64 6.36 3.61
CA ASN A 246 -1.43 6.91 2.99
C ASN A 246 -1.10 8.31 3.51
N LEU A 247 -2.08 9.21 3.62
CA LEU A 247 -1.88 10.56 4.15
C LEU A 247 -1.48 10.53 5.63
N SER A 248 -2.15 9.70 6.43
CA SER A 248 -1.88 9.59 7.86
C SER A 248 -0.49 9.00 8.15
N SER A 249 -0.03 8.06 7.32
CA SER A 249 1.29 7.43 7.49
C SER A 249 2.42 8.44 7.48
N SER A 250 2.36 9.47 6.62
CA SER A 250 3.38 10.52 6.57
C SER A 250 3.41 11.35 7.86
N ILE A 251 2.24 11.68 8.41
CA ILE A 251 2.14 12.41 9.69
C ILE A 251 2.70 11.57 10.83
N VAL A 252 2.31 10.32 10.88
CA VAL A 252 2.75 9.37 11.92
C VAL A 252 4.26 9.17 11.86
N ASN A 253 4.84 8.93 10.69
CA ASN A 253 6.30 8.77 10.53
C ASN A 253 7.06 10.03 11.02
N THR A 254 6.55 11.22 10.72
CA THR A 254 7.14 12.47 11.19
C THR A 254 7.11 12.56 12.72
N LEU A 255 5.99 12.19 13.35
CA LEU A 255 5.85 12.19 14.81
C LEU A 255 6.76 11.16 15.48
N PHE A 256 6.91 9.95 14.89
CA PHE A 256 7.86 8.95 15.38
C PHE A 256 9.29 9.48 15.36
N ASN A 257 9.72 10.05 14.23
CA ASN A 257 11.06 10.64 14.12
C ASN A 257 11.27 11.77 15.13
N PHE A 258 10.28 12.63 15.32
CA PHE A 258 10.34 13.72 16.31
C PHE A 258 10.49 13.21 17.74
N GLN A 259 9.68 12.22 18.14
CA GLN A 259 9.76 11.63 19.47
C GLN A 259 11.09 10.89 19.69
N LEU A 260 11.54 10.09 18.70
CA LEU A 260 12.80 9.37 18.78
C LEU A 260 14.00 10.31 18.86
N MET A 261 14.00 11.40 18.07
CA MET A 261 15.01 12.44 18.16
C MET A 261 15.08 13.06 19.57
N ARG A 262 13.92 13.30 20.17
CA ARG A 262 13.83 13.89 21.53
C ARG A 262 14.36 12.97 22.61
N PHE A 263 14.15 11.65 22.54
CA PHE A 263 14.48 10.70 23.60
C PHE A 263 15.87 10.07 23.45
N VAL A 264 16.33 9.84 22.21
CA VAL A 264 17.53 9.04 21.92
C VAL A 264 18.43 9.69 20.87
N GLY A 265 18.00 10.76 20.23
CA GLY A 265 18.74 11.43 19.17
C GLY A 265 18.73 10.65 17.85
N GLU A 266 19.81 10.81 17.07
CA GLU A 266 19.95 10.23 15.73
C GLU A 266 19.88 8.70 15.72
N ASN A 267 20.40 8.05 16.77
CA ASN A 267 20.33 6.60 16.91
C ASN A 267 18.89 6.06 16.93
N GLY A 268 17.95 6.82 17.52
CA GLY A 268 16.53 6.46 17.52
C GLY A 268 15.94 6.43 16.10
N ILE A 269 16.26 7.44 15.29
CA ILE A 269 15.79 7.52 13.89
C ILE A 269 16.38 6.38 13.05
N ALA A 270 17.67 6.09 13.23
CA ALA A 270 18.34 5.00 12.52
C ALA A 270 17.77 3.62 12.89
N ALA A 271 17.51 3.40 14.18
CA ALA A 271 16.84 2.19 14.67
C ALA A 271 15.44 2.02 14.07
N TYR A 272 14.65 3.10 14.07
CA TYR A 272 13.29 3.10 13.50
C TYR A 272 13.32 2.81 12.00
N GLY A 273 14.22 3.44 11.25
CA GLY A 273 14.39 3.17 9.81
C GLY A 273 14.65 1.70 9.53
N THR A 274 15.54 1.06 10.30
CA THR A 274 15.84 -0.37 10.18
C THR A 274 14.60 -1.23 10.45
N ILE A 275 13.83 -0.90 11.50
CA ILE A 275 12.59 -1.61 11.85
C ILE A 275 11.54 -1.45 10.73
N MET A 276 11.44 -0.26 10.13
CA MET A 276 10.48 0.01 9.07
C MET A 276 10.74 -0.79 7.79
N TYR A 277 11.99 -1.06 7.41
CA TYR A 277 12.27 -1.92 6.26
C TYR A 277 11.66 -3.32 6.41
N VAL A 278 11.75 -3.90 7.59
CA VAL A 278 11.14 -5.21 7.87
C VAL A 278 9.63 -5.11 7.95
N ASN A 279 9.14 -4.05 8.61
CA ASN A 279 7.70 -3.80 8.73
C ASN A 279 7.03 -3.73 7.34
N PHE A 280 7.62 -3.04 6.37
CA PHE A 280 7.07 -2.94 5.01
C PHE A 280 6.90 -4.31 4.35
N ILE A 281 7.88 -5.21 4.49
CA ILE A 281 7.82 -6.56 3.91
C ILE A 281 6.74 -7.40 4.60
N PHE A 282 6.64 -7.34 5.93
CA PHE A 282 5.68 -8.15 6.69
C PHE A 282 4.25 -7.67 6.47
N VAL A 283 4.02 -6.37 6.53
CA VAL A 283 2.70 -5.77 6.32
C VAL A 283 2.24 -5.93 4.86
N ALA A 284 3.16 -5.99 3.90
CA ALA A 284 2.85 -6.28 2.49
C ALA A 284 2.11 -7.60 2.29
N ILE A 285 2.35 -8.61 3.15
CA ILE A 285 1.62 -9.89 3.10
C ILE A 285 0.13 -9.68 3.38
N TYR A 286 -0.20 -8.87 4.38
CA TYR A 286 -1.59 -8.57 4.74
C TYR A 286 -2.28 -7.69 3.68
N PHE A 287 -1.58 -6.69 3.13
CA PHE A 287 -2.11 -5.90 2.02
C PHE A 287 -2.34 -6.76 0.77
N GLY A 288 -1.38 -7.61 0.42
CA GLY A 288 -1.51 -8.54 -0.71
C GLY A 288 -2.67 -9.52 -0.54
N TYR A 289 -2.86 -10.05 0.66
CA TYR A 289 -4.01 -10.88 1.00
C TYR A 289 -5.33 -10.11 0.85
N SER A 290 -5.38 -8.89 1.37
CA SER A 290 -6.56 -8.03 1.32
C SER A 290 -6.94 -7.67 -0.12
N ILE A 291 -5.98 -7.22 -0.93
CA ILE A 291 -6.18 -6.91 -2.35
C ILE A 291 -6.64 -8.17 -3.12
N GLY A 292 -6.02 -9.32 -2.82
CA GLY A 292 -6.35 -10.58 -3.48
C GLY A 292 -7.73 -11.12 -3.15
N SER A 293 -8.20 -10.95 -1.91
CA SER A 293 -9.48 -11.47 -1.43
C SER A 293 -10.66 -10.52 -1.62
N ALA A 294 -10.44 -9.20 -1.67
CA ALA A 294 -11.50 -8.21 -1.78
C ALA A 294 -12.45 -8.41 -2.96
N PRO A 295 -11.99 -8.68 -4.21
CA PRO A 295 -12.88 -8.93 -5.33
C PRO A 295 -13.76 -10.17 -5.16
N ILE A 296 -13.27 -11.22 -4.48
CA ILE A 296 -14.03 -12.43 -4.19
C ILE A 296 -15.20 -12.08 -3.25
N VAL A 297 -14.91 -11.36 -2.17
CA VAL A 297 -15.92 -10.89 -1.21
C VAL A 297 -16.95 -9.98 -1.89
N SER A 298 -16.47 -9.03 -2.71
CA SER A 298 -17.36 -8.10 -3.43
C SER A 298 -18.27 -8.81 -4.41
N TYR A 299 -17.75 -9.82 -5.14
CA TYR A 299 -18.53 -10.63 -6.07
C TYR A 299 -19.65 -11.37 -5.34
N HIS A 300 -19.33 -12.12 -4.29
CA HIS A 300 -20.32 -12.88 -3.53
C HIS A 300 -21.33 -11.98 -2.79
N TYR A 301 -20.89 -10.79 -2.39
CA TYR A 301 -21.82 -9.78 -1.88
C TYR A 301 -22.80 -9.32 -2.96
N GLY A 302 -22.36 -9.06 -4.19
CA GLY A 302 -23.20 -8.75 -5.33
C GLY A 302 -24.18 -9.88 -5.69
N ALA A 303 -23.69 -11.12 -5.67
CA ALA A 303 -24.46 -12.33 -5.93
C ALA A 303 -25.38 -12.74 -4.76
N GLN A 304 -25.39 -11.99 -3.65
CA GLN A 304 -26.13 -12.30 -2.42
C GLN A 304 -25.85 -13.70 -1.84
N ASN A 305 -24.65 -14.22 -2.07
CA ASN A 305 -24.21 -15.51 -1.56
C ASN A 305 -23.68 -15.37 -0.12
N HIS A 306 -24.59 -15.27 0.83
CA HIS A 306 -24.28 -15.07 2.23
C HIS A 306 -23.49 -16.22 2.87
N LYS A 307 -23.73 -17.47 2.39
CA LYS A 307 -22.97 -18.64 2.86
C LYS A 307 -21.48 -18.50 2.53
N GLU A 308 -21.17 -18.04 1.32
CA GLU A 308 -19.78 -17.86 0.90
C GLU A 308 -19.16 -16.62 1.57
N LEU A 309 -19.90 -15.55 1.81
CA LEU A 309 -19.41 -14.40 2.59
C LEU A 309 -18.98 -14.80 4.01
N LYS A 310 -19.82 -15.61 4.70
CA LYS A 310 -19.47 -16.18 6.01
C LYS A 310 -18.22 -17.05 5.94
N ASN A 311 -18.14 -17.93 4.93
CA ASN A 311 -17.00 -18.81 4.68
C ASN A 311 -15.70 -18.01 4.49
N LEU A 312 -15.74 -16.97 3.64
CA LEU A 312 -14.59 -16.12 3.34
C LEU A 312 -14.15 -15.32 4.56
N LEU A 313 -15.09 -14.69 5.30
CA LEU A 313 -14.75 -13.95 6.51
C LEU A 313 -14.06 -14.83 7.54
N ASN A 314 -14.63 -16.00 7.86
CA ASN A 314 -14.06 -16.92 8.84
C ASN A 314 -12.67 -17.43 8.42
N LYS A 315 -12.50 -17.80 7.15
CA LYS A 315 -11.21 -18.29 6.63
C LYS A 315 -10.16 -17.18 6.66
N SER A 316 -10.53 -15.96 6.30
CA SER A 316 -9.61 -14.83 6.26
C SER A 316 -9.19 -14.38 7.66
N LEU A 317 -10.11 -14.32 8.62
CA LEU A 317 -9.76 -13.99 10.00
C LEU A 317 -8.82 -15.06 10.62
N ARG A 318 -9.08 -16.34 10.36
CA ARG A 318 -8.18 -17.42 10.79
C ARG A 318 -6.81 -17.33 10.11
N PHE A 319 -6.78 -17.11 8.79
CA PHE A 319 -5.53 -16.97 8.05
C PHE A 319 -4.70 -15.78 8.56
N THR A 320 -5.30 -14.60 8.69
CA THR A 320 -4.59 -13.41 9.15
C THR A 320 -4.12 -13.55 10.60
N GLY A 321 -4.90 -14.21 11.47
CA GLY A 321 -4.49 -14.51 12.83
C GLY A 321 -3.31 -15.50 12.92
N ILE A 322 -3.36 -16.61 12.17
CA ILE A 322 -2.25 -17.59 12.09
C ILE A 322 -1.00 -16.92 11.49
N CYS A 323 -1.15 -16.16 10.41
CA CYS A 323 -0.06 -15.38 9.84
C CYS A 323 0.55 -14.42 10.86
N GLY A 324 -0.26 -13.76 11.68
CA GLY A 324 0.21 -12.85 12.73
C GLY A 324 1.10 -13.55 13.75
N ILE A 325 0.67 -14.71 14.23
CA ILE A 325 1.47 -15.53 15.16
C ILE A 325 2.78 -15.97 14.50
N PHE A 326 2.72 -16.46 13.27
CA PHE A 326 3.91 -16.88 12.52
C PHE A 326 4.89 -15.73 12.31
N MET A 327 4.39 -14.56 11.89
CA MET A 327 5.23 -13.38 11.67
C MET A 327 5.84 -12.85 12.96
N PHE A 328 5.09 -12.85 14.05
CA PHE A 328 5.60 -12.46 15.35
C PHE A 328 6.75 -13.38 15.79
N ILE A 329 6.57 -14.69 15.70
CA ILE A 329 7.62 -15.67 16.05
C ILE A 329 8.84 -15.48 15.14
N LEU A 330 8.62 -15.36 13.82
CA LEU A 330 9.70 -15.13 12.87
C LEU A 330 10.45 -13.85 13.18
N ALA A 331 9.74 -12.73 13.43
CA ALA A 331 10.33 -11.45 13.77
C ALA A 331 11.17 -11.50 15.04
N GLN A 332 10.70 -12.21 16.09
CA GLN A 332 11.48 -12.43 17.32
C GLN A 332 12.79 -13.19 17.05
N LEU A 333 12.74 -14.22 16.20
CA LEU A 333 13.92 -15.02 15.85
C LEU A 333 14.93 -14.22 15.02
N ILE A 334 14.47 -13.41 14.08
CA ILE A 334 15.33 -12.62 13.17
C ILE A 334 15.76 -11.27 13.77
N ALA A 335 15.21 -10.83 14.90
CA ALA A 335 15.50 -9.53 15.51
C ALA A 335 17.01 -9.29 15.71
N THR A 336 17.70 -10.27 16.27
CA THR A 336 19.16 -10.19 16.52
C THR A 336 20.00 -10.23 15.23
N PRO A 337 19.84 -11.22 14.34
CA PRO A 337 20.62 -11.22 13.09
C PRO A 337 20.30 -10.01 12.20
N LEU A 338 19.07 -9.54 12.17
CA LEU A 338 18.67 -8.38 11.41
C LEU A 338 19.34 -7.09 11.92
N ALA A 339 19.25 -6.82 13.24
CA ALA A 339 19.93 -5.69 13.84
C ALA A 339 21.44 -5.74 13.59
N ARG A 340 22.06 -6.94 13.64
CA ARG A 340 23.49 -7.12 13.36
C ARG A 340 23.86 -6.78 11.91
N ILE A 341 23.03 -7.15 10.95
CA ILE A 341 23.29 -6.87 9.51
C ILE A 341 23.21 -5.37 9.22
N PHE A 342 22.22 -4.67 9.77
CA PHE A 342 21.99 -3.26 9.44
C PHE A 342 22.81 -2.28 10.29
N VAL A 343 22.98 -2.58 11.57
CA VAL A 343 23.55 -1.63 12.55
C VAL A 343 24.59 -2.26 13.48
N GLY A 344 25.15 -3.41 13.12
CA GLY A 344 26.12 -4.15 13.94
C GLY A 344 27.49 -3.47 14.10
N TYR A 345 27.71 -2.35 13.44
CA TYR A 345 28.92 -1.52 13.56
C TYR A 345 28.93 -0.61 14.80
N ASP A 346 27.77 -0.40 15.44
CA ASP A 346 27.58 0.42 16.63
C ASP A 346 26.81 -0.39 17.67
N VAL A 347 27.41 -0.59 18.85
CA VAL A 347 26.85 -1.46 19.91
C VAL A 347 25.58 -0.87 20.51
N ASP A 348 25.56 0.44 20.75
CA ASP A 348 24.41 1.11 21.38
C ASP A 348 23.22 1.13 20.41
N LEU A 349 23.46 1.43 19.15
CA LEU A 349 22.46 1.42 18.10
C LEU A 349 21.93 -0.01 17.84
N PHE A 350 22.81 -1.02 17.89
CA PHE A 350 22.42 -2.42 17.76
C PHE A 350 21.47 -2.86 18.87
N GLU A 351 21.82 -2.57 20.14
CA GLU A 351 20.97 -2.93 21.28
C GLU A 351 19.62 -2.20 21.24
N LEU A 352 19.65 -0.91 20.91
CA LEU A 352 18.45 -0.09 20.73
C LEU A 352 17.53 -0.67 19.64
N THR A 353 18.10 -1.01 18.48
CA THR A 353 17.34 -1.57 17.35
C THR A 353 16.78 -2.94 17.69
N ARG A 354 17.57 -3.82 18.30
CA ARG A 354 17.15 -5.14 18.72
C ARG A 354 16.02 -5.08 19.74
N HIS A 355 16.16 -4.23 20.76
CA HIS A 355 15.15 -4.04 21.78
C HIS A 355 13.86 -3.46 21.22
N GLY A 356 13.96 -2.35 20.45
CA GLY A 356 12.82 -1.70 19.81
C GLY A 356 12.08 -2.63 18.84
N PHE A 357 12.81 -3.41 18.05
CA PHE A 357 12.19 -4.35 17.12
C PHE A 357 11.41 -5.47 17.84
N ARG A 358 11.94 -6.01 18.96
CA ARG A 358 11.25 -7.03 19.76
C ARG A 358 9.92 -6.53 20.33
N ILE A 359 9.86 -5.27 20.74
CA ILE A 359 8.59 -4.66 21.19
C ILE A 359 7.68 -4.40 20.00
N TYR A 360 8.21 -3.75 18.96
CA TYR A 360 7.44 -3.36 17.78
C TYR A 360 6.78 -4.55 17.07
N CYS A 361 7.48 -5.68 16.94
CA CYS A 361 6.97 -6.85 16.21
C CYS A 361 5.74 -7.51 16.85
N THR A 362 5.42 -7.21 18.12
CA THR A 362 4.16 -7.63 18.74
C THR A 362 2.94 -7.11 17.99
N THR A 363 3.10 -6.02 17.27
CA THR A 363 2.08 -5.43 16.39
C THR A 363 1.60 -6.39 15.31
N PHE A 364 2.47 -7.27 14.80
CA PHE A 364 2.13 -8.22 13.75
C PHE A 364 1.06 -9.23 14.16
N LEU A 365 0.87 -9.48 15.46
CA LEU A 365 -0.20 -10.32 15.98
C LEU A 365 -1.60 -9.79 15.64
N VAL A 366 -1.74 -8.47 15.52
CA VAL A 366 -3.04 -7.79 15.47
C VAL A 366 -3.26 -7.04 14.16
N CYS A 367 -2.22 -6.41 13.60
CA CYS A 367 -2.37 -5.50 12.47
C CYS A 367 -3.03 -6.13 11.25
N GLY A 368 -2.78 -7.42 10.98
CA GLY A 368 -3.39 -8.15 9.87
C GLY A 368 -4.91 -8.26 9.98
N LEU A 369 -5.44 -8.43 11.19
CA LEU A 369 -6.88 -8.49 11.44
C LEU A 369 -7.55 -7.14 11.15
N ASN A 370 -6.90 -6.03 11.50
CA ASN A 370 -7.41 -4.69 11.25
C ASN A 370 -7.34 -4.30 9.77
N ILE A 371 -6.22 -4.62 9.10
CA ILE A 371 -6.05 -4.38 7.66
C ILE A 371 -7.13 -5.15 6.89
N TYR A 372 -7.30 -6.43 7.19
CA TYR A 372 -8.33 -7.23 6.55
C TYR A 372 -9.74 -6.75 6.91
N GLY A 373 -10.01 -6.40 8.15
CA GLY A 373 -11.31 -5.88 8.60
C GLY A 373 -11.73 -4.62 7.86
N SER A 374 -10.83 -3.66 7.70
CA SER A 374 -11.07 -2.46 6.89
C SER A 374 -11.34 -2.82 5.42
N SER A 375 -10.48 -3.65 4.82
CA SER A 375 -10.62 -4.11 3.44
C SER A 375 -11.90 -4.91 3.20
N PHE A 376 -12.35 -5.70 4.17
CA PHE A 376 -13.61 -6.44 4.11
C PHE A 376 -14.81 -5.49 3.99
N PHE A 377 -14.84 -4.38 4.73
CA PHE A 377 -15.89 -3.37 4.59
C PHE A 377 -15.81 -2.61 3.26
N THR A 378 -14.61 -2.35 2.75
CA THR A 378 -14.44 -1.83 1.38
C THR A 378 -15.04 -2.81 0.37
N ALA A 379 -14.76 -4.10 0.50
CA ALA A 379 -15.30 -5.14 -0.37
C ALA A 379 -16.83 -5.28 -0.28
N LEU A 380 -17.41 -5.06 0.89
CA LEU A 380 -18.88 -4.96 1.08
C LEU A 380 -19.47 -3.62 0.58
N ASN A 381 -18.65 -2.78 -0.07
CA ASN A 381 -19.05 -1.45 -0.53
C ASN A 381 -19.58 -0.53 0.59
N ASN A 382 -19.05 -0.68 1.79
CA ASN A 382 -19.25 0.22 2.93
C ASN A 382 -17.99 1.03 3.23
N GLY A 383 -17.65 1.91 2.29
CA GLY A 383 -16.44 2.72 2.36
C GLY A 383 -16.35 3.65 3.57
N LEU A 384 -17.50 4.17 4.04
CA LEU A 384 -17.51 5.01 5.25
C LEU A 384 -17.02 4.26 6.48
N LEU A 385 -17.43 3.00 6.64
CA LEU A 385 -17.00 2.20 7.78
C LEU A 385 -15.54 1.78 7.66
N SER A 386 -15.10 1.44 6.46
CA SER A 386 -13.69 1.17 6.17
C SER A 386 -12.81 2.39 6.45
N ALA A 387 -13.23 3.56 5.96
CA ALA A 387 -12.53 4.82 6.21
C ALA A 387 -12.48 5.18 7.69
N LEU A 388 -13.57 4.96 8.44
CA LEU A 388 -13.61 5.18 9.88
C LEU A 388 -12.59 4.29 10.61
N ILE A 389 -12.53 3.00 10.29
CA ILE A 389 -11.55 2.07 10.88
C ILE A 389 -10.12 2.53 10.56
N SER A 390 -9.82 2.87 9.30
CA SER A 390 -8.50 3.33 8.90
C SER A 390 -8.11 4.67 9.55
N PHE A 391 -9.04 5.62 9.63
CA PHE A 391 -8.83 6.92 10.26
C PHE A 391 -8.55 6.78 11.76
N LEU A 392 -9.37 6.02 12.47
CA LEU A 392 -9.16 5.77 13.90
C LEU A 392 -7.82 5.06 14.14
N ARG A 393 -7.50 4.05 13.32
CA ARG A 393 -6.27 3.28 13.43
C ARG A 393 -5.03 4.13 13.28
N THR A 394 -4.93 4.86 12.17
CA THR A 394 -3.68 5.52 11.79
C THR A 394 -3.58 6.94 12.36
N LEU A 395 -4.63 7.73 12.30
CA LEU A 395 -4.54 9.13 12.74
C LEU A 395 -4.89 9.29 14.22
N VAL A 396 -6.00 8.73 14.69
CA VAL A 396 -6.44 8.98 16.07
C VAL A 396 -5.61 8.15 17.06
N PHE A 397 -5.67 6.84 16.96
CA PHE A 397 -5.06 5.98 17.98
C PHE A 397 -3.53 5.98 17.91
N GLN A 398 -2.95 5.95 16.70
CA GLN A 398 -1.51 5.89 16.57
C GLN A 398 -0.84 7.23 16.92
N VAL A 399 -1.41 8.38 16.51
CA VAL A 399 -0.93 9.70 16.91
C VAL A 399 -1.06 9.88 18.42
N SER A 400 -2.22 9.55 18.99
CA SER A 400 -2.42 9.67 20.45
C SER A 400 -1.45 8.76 21.21
N ALA A 401 -1.27 7.53 20.79
CA ALA A 401 -0.37 6.58 21.45
C ALA A 401 1.09 7.04 21.41
N VAL A 402 1.58 7.51 20.24
CA VAL A 402 2.98 7.96 20.11
C VAL A 402 3.27 9.24 20.89
N LEU A 403 2.26 10.05 21.17
CA LEU A 403 2.42 11.26 22.00
C LEU A 403 2.27 10.98 23.49
N ILE A 404 1.38 10.08 23.90
CA ILE A 404 1.02 9.84 25.30
C ILE A 404 1.91 8.77 25.94
N LEU A 405 2.12 7.62 25.30
CA LEU A 405 2.87 6.51 25.92
C LEU A 405 4.31 6.85 26.31
N PRO A 406 5.07 7.66 25.54
CA PRO A 406 6.43 8.03 25.95
C PRO A 406 6.50 8.83 27.25
N ILE A 407 5.40 9.47 27.68
CA ILE A 407 5.33 10.18 28.95
C ILE A 407 5.47 9.21 30.13
N PHE A 408 4.96 7.99 30.00
CA PHE A 408 4.95 6.96 31.05
C PHE A 408 6.07 5.93 30.92
N PHE A 409 6.42 5.58 29.68
CA PHE A 409 7.32 4.46 29.38
C PHE A 409 8.56 4.89 28.57
N ALA A 410 8.82 6.18 28.45
CA ALA A 410 9.95 6.73 27.68
C ALA A 410 10.04 6.08 26.28
N ILE A 411 11.19 5.55 25.89
CA ILE A 411 11.41 4.97 24.56
C ILE A 411 10.55 3.71 24.30
N ASP A 412 10.31 2.89 25.31
CA ASP A 412 9.45 1.71 25.16
C ASP A 412 8.00 2.09 24.87
N GLY A 413 7.57 3.25 25.34
CA GLY A 413 6.30 3.86 24.99
C GLY A 413 6.21 4.20 23.49
N ILE A 414 7.31 4.60 22.84
CA ILE A 414 7.35 4.86 21.40
C ILE A 414 7.19 3.54 20.65
N TRP A 415 7.98 2.51 21.00
CA TRP A 415 7.94 1.22 20.34
C TRP A 415 6.61 0.48 20.50
N SER A 416 5.97 0.60 21.66
CA SER A 416 4.67 -0.05 21.97
C SER A 416 3.46 0.74 21.47
N SER A 417 3.63 1.99 21.03
CA SER A 417 2.53 2.85 20.60
C SER A 417 1.71 2.26 19.44
N VAL A 418 2.38 1.59 18.50
CA VAL A 418 1.70 0.95 17.36
C VAL A 418 0.86 -0.23 17.84
N LEU A 419 1.37 -1.04 18.77
CA LEU A 419 0.61 -2.16 19.35
C LEU A 419 -0.67 -1.67 20.04
N LEU A 420 -0.57 -0.62 20.87
CA LEU A 420 -1.75 -0.05 21.54
C LEU A 420 -2.78 0.44 20.53
N ALA A 421 -2.34 1.17 19.50
CA ALA A 421 -3.23 1.65 18.45
C ALA A 421 -3.92 0.49 17.72
N GLU A 422 -3.19 -0.57 17.41
CA GLU A 422 -3.75 -1.76 16.76
C GLU A 422 -4.74 -2.52 17.66
N LEU A 423 -4.48 -2.62 18.96
CA LEU A 423 -5.41 -3.25 19.93
C LEU A 423 -6.72 -2.45 20.06
N LEU A 424 -6.63 -1.12 20.15
CA LEU A 424 -7.82 -0.25 20.18
C LEU A 424 -8.61 -0.37 18.88
N THR A 425 -7.90 -0.41 17.75
CA THR A 425 -8.53 -0.61 16.43
C THR A 425 -9.18 -1.98 16.33
N LEU A 426 -8.57 -3.04 16.87
CA LEU A 426 -9.16 -4.38 16.86
C LEU A 426 -10.52 -4.40 17.57
N VAL A 427 -10.63 -3.71 18.71
CA VAL A 427 -11.92 -3.57 19.42
C VAL A 427 -12.95 -2.88 18.52
N VAL A 428 -12.59 -1.78 17.87
CA VAL A 428 -13.49 -1.07 16.94
C VAL A 428 -13.88 -1.98 15.76
N THR A 429 -12.91 -2.64 15.15
CA THR A 429 -13.12 -3.55 14.03
C THR A 429 -14.07 -4.71 14.40
N ALA A 430 -13.84 -5.32 15.56
CA ALA A 430 -14.70 -6.40 16.08
C ALA A 430 -16.13 -5.91 16.34
N ILE A 431 -16.29 -4.75 16.97
CA ILE A 431 -17.61 -4.13 17.20
C ILE A 431 -18.32 -3.88 15.86
N CYS A 432 -17.59 -3.35 14.86
CA CYS A 432 -18.14 -3.08 13.53
C CYS A 432 -18.57 -4.38 12.84
N ILE A 433 -17.77 -5.42 12.87
CA ILE A 433 -18.09 -6.74 12.31
C ILE A 433 -19.35 -7.30 13.00
N ILE A 434 -19.41 -7.31 14.33
CA ILE A 434 -20.54 -7.86 15.09
C ILE A 434 -21.82 -7.05 14.83
N LYS A 435 -21.76 -5.71 14.91
CA LYS A 435 -22.95 -4.85 14.73
C LYS A 435 -23.53 -4.89 13.31
N LYS A 436 -22.69 -5.12 12.29
CA LYS A 436 -23.13 -5.13 10.89
C LYS A 436 -23.50 -6.52 10.36
N ARG A 437 -23.40 -7.56 11.19
CA ARG A 437 -23.70 -8.95 10.79
C ARG A 437 -25.13 -9.11 10.22
N SER A 438 -26.12 -8.52 10.85
CA SER A 438 -27.52 -8.61 10.42
C SER A 438 -27.79 -7.88 9.10
N ARG A 439 -27.03 -6.80 8.81
CA ARG A 439 -27.17 -6.03 7.57
C ARG A 439 -26.61 -6.75 6.35
N TYR A 440 -25.51 -7.49 6.53
CA TYR A 440 -24.79 -8.12 5.42
C TYR A 440 -24.90 -9.64 5.43
N HIS A 441 -25.53 -10.22 6.42
CA HIS A 441 -25.85 -11.65 6.54
C HIS A 441 -24.62 -12.57 6.41
N TYR A 442 -23.47 -12.18 6.96
CA TYR A 442 -22.23 -12.99 6.94
C TYR A 442 -21.95 -13.78 8.23
N PHE A 443 -22.96 -13.93 9.10
CA PHE A 443 -22.94 -14.78 10.30
C PHE A 443 -24.09 -15.75 10.30
#